data_2d74ba0a4dac6408a0493228bc8c8b7e
#
_entry.id   2d74ba0a4dac6408a0493228bc8c8b7e
#
_cell.length_a   1.000
_cell.length_b   1.000
_cell.length_c   1.000
_cell.angle_alpha   90.00
_cell.angle_beta   90.00
_cell.angle_gamma   90.00
#
_symmetry.space_group_name_H-M   'P 1'
#
loop_
_entity.id
_entity.type
_entity.pdbx_description
1 polymer ?
#
loop_
_entity_poly.entity_id
_entity_poly.type
_entity_poly.pdbx_seq_one_letter_code
_entity_poly.pdbx_strand_id
1 'polypeptide(L)'
;SALTKGQLPKAAPYIVLVLALVVGAAILALAGFNAFGWGIVSALLFTAGLVGWSAAVEGSRKAKDKLATCLVVGAFLVALLPLISVIWTVLVKGLPGLVDPGFLNTSMNGVTGAFDNKSVEEGAPVLGGIYHALIGTVQITLLATVISVPVGLLTSIYLVEYGEGRALARAITFFVDVMTGIPSIVAGLFAAAFFFVVVGPGTKTGAVAAVALSVLMIPVVVRSSEEMLKIVPNELREAAYALGVRKWRTILKVVIPTAISGIASGITLAIARVIGETAPILVTAGFATTINAN
;
A
#
# COMPACT_ATOMS: atom_id res chain seq x y z
N SER A 1 5.29 -31.14 -37.09
CA SER A 1 5.31 -32.09 -35.97
C SER A 1 3.88 -32.37 -35.51
N ALA A 2 3.53 -33.60 -35.23
CA ALA A 2 2.16 -34.04 -34.85
C ALA A 2 1.68 -33.41 -33.52
N LEU A 3 2.59 -32.86 -32.70
CA LEU A 3 2.31 -32.27 -31.39
C LEU A 3 1.75 -30.82 -31.45
N THR A 4 1.77 -30.19 -32.63
CA THR A 4 1.26 -28.81 -32.81
C THR A 4 -0.02 -28.74 -33.63
N LYS A 5 -0.58 -29.88 -34.06
CA LYS A 5 -1.90 -29.93 -34.70
C LYS A 5 -2.97 -29.57 -33.67
N GLY A 6 -3.73 -28.50 -33.92
CA GLY A 6 -4.79 -28.01 -33.06
C GLY A 6 -4.33 -26.98 -31.99
N GLN A 7 -3.23 -26.28 -32.25
CA GLN A 7 -2.82 -25.11 -31.43
C GLN A 7 -2.78 -23.85 -32.30
N LEU A 8 -3.18 -22.73 -31.74
CA LEU A 8 -3.04 -21.42 -32.38
C LEU A 8 -1.53 -21.07 -32.55
N PRO A 9 -1.16 -20.44 -33.68
CA PRO A 9 0.20 -19.92 -33.85
C PRO A 9 0.53 -18.92 -32.75
N LYS A 10 1.78 -18.86 -32.32
CA LYS A 10 2.25 -17.92 -31.30
C LYS A 10 1.98 -16.46 -31.65
N ALA A 11 1.88 -16.15 -32.93
CA ALA A 11 1.56 -14.82 -33.45
C ALA A 11 0.04 -14.49 -33.43
N ALA A 12 -0.85 -15.46 -33.17
CA ALA A 12 -2.31 -15.25 -33.22
C ALA A 12 -2.81 -14.08 -32.35
N PRO A 13 -2.38 -13.92 -31.09
CA PRO A 13 -2.83 -12.79 -30.29
C PRO A 13 -2.44 -11.44 -30.90
N TYR A 14 -1.24 -11.33 -31.46
CA TYR A 14 -0.77 -10.09 -32.10
C TYR A 14 -1.54 -9.78 -33.39
N ILE A 15 -1.82 -10.78 -34.20
CA ILE A 15 -2.61 -10.63 -35.45
C ILE A 15 -4.03 -10.16 -35.12
N VAL A 16 -4.66 -10.81 -34.14
CA VAL A 16 -6.02 -10.41 -33.69
C VAL A 16 -6.02 -9.02 -33.09
N LEU A 17 -4.97 -8.65 -32.34
CA LEU A 17 -4.85 -7.31 -31.77
C LEU A 17 -4.78 -6.24 -32.86
N VAL A 18 -3.90 -6.41 -33.84
CA VAL A 18 -3.77 -5.45 -34.95
C VAL A 18 -5.07 -5.33 -35.73
N LEU A 19 -5.72 -6.45 -36.05
CA LEU A 19 -7.01 -6.46 -36.74
C LEU A 19 -8.10 -5.75 -35.91
N ALA A 20 -8.17 -6.01 -34.60
CA ALA A 20 -9.12 -5.37 -33.70
C ALA A 20 -8.92 -3.85 -33.61
N LEU A 21 -7.66 -3.38 -33.57
CA LEU A 21 -7.33 -1.96 -33.57
C LEU A 21 -7.73 -1.27 -34.88
N VAL A 22 -7.43 -1.89 -36.02
CA VAL A 22 -7.75 -1.34 -37.34
C VAL A 22 -9.28 -1.33 -37.60
N VAL A 23 -9.97 -2.45 -37.31
CA VAL A 23 -11.42 -2.56 -37.49
C VAL A 23 -12.14 -1.63 -36.49
N GLY A 24 -11.68 -1.55 -35.25
CA GLY A 24 -12.23 -0.62 -34.25
C GLY A 24 -12.09 0.83 -34.67
N ALA A 25 -10.93 1.21 -35.23
CA ALA A 25 -10.73 2.54 -35.79
C ALA A 25 -11.66 2.82 -36.98
N ALA A 26 -11.82 1.87 -37.88
CA ALA A 26 -12.70 2.01 -39.02
C ALA A 26 -14.19 2.17 -38.61
N ILE A 27 -14.65 1.40 -37.62
CA ILE A 27 -16.04 1.50 -37.12
C ILE A 27 -16.26 2.91 -36.50
N LEU A 28 -15.32 3.40 -35.71
CA LEU A 28 -15.50 4.71 -35.07
C LEU A 28 -15.22 5.89 -35.98
N ALA A 29 -14.47 5.72 -37.06
CA ALA A 29 -14.33 6.75 -38.09
C ALA A 29 -15.69 7.08 -38.75
N LEU A 30 -16.62 6.11 -38.80
CA LEU A 30 -17.97 6.29 -39.34
C LEU A 30 -18.95 6.90 -38.31
N ALA A 31 -18.69 6.69 -37.02
CA ALA A 31 -19.58 7.11 -35.90
C ALA A 31 -19.12 8.36 -35.12
N GLY A 32 -17.97 8.92 -35.47
CA GLY A 32 -17.29 9.97 -34.71
C GLY A 32 -16.17 9.38 -33.85
N PHE A 33 -14.92 9.70 -34.20
CA PHE A 33 -13.75 9.15 -33.53
C PHE A 33 -13.62 9.65 -32.09
N ASN A 34 -13.63 8.72 -31.14
CA ASN A 34 -13.36 8.96 -29.73
C ASN A 34 -12.33 7.92 -29.27
N ALA A 35 -11.19 8.38 -28.74
CA ALA A 35 -10.09 7.52 -28.30
C ALA A 35 -10.53 6.49 -27.24
N PHE A 36 -11.40 6.87 -26.31
CA PHE A 36 -11.93 5.98 -25.28
C PHE A 36 -12.84 4.89 -25.88
N GLY A 37 -13.76 5.30 -26.75
CA GLY A 37 -14.62 4.37 -27.48
C GLY A 37 -13.82 3.40 -28.37
N TRP A 38 -12.76 3.89 -29.01
CA TRP A 38 -11.84 3.07 -29.81
C TRP A 38 -11.17 1.99 -28.96
N GLY A 39 -10.70 2.32 -27.77
CA GLY A 39 -10.12 1.35 -26.84
C GLY A 39 -11.11 0.25 -26.46
N ILE A 40 -12.36 0.61 -26.11
CA ILE A 40 -13.41 -0.36 -25.73
C ILE A 40 -13.78 -1.27 -26.90
N VAL A 41 -14.08 -0.69 -28.06
CA VAL A 41 -14.48 -1.47 -29.26
C VAL A 41 -13.35 -2.41 -29.67
N SER A 42 -12.11 -1.95 -29.67
CA SER A 42 -10.95 -2.78 -29.99
C SER A 42 -10.73 -3.91 -29.00
N ALA A 43 -10.94 -3.67 -27.70
CA ALA A 43 -10.83 -4.70 -26.66
C ALA A 43 -11.91 -5.78 -26.81
N LEU A 44 -13.15 -5.38 -27.14
CA LEU A 44 -14.23 -6.32 -27.39
C LEU A 44 -13.99 -7.15 -28.66
N LEU A 45 -13.55 -6.52 -29.75
CA LEU A 45 -13.19 -7.20 -31.01
C LEU A 45 -12.00 -8.15 -30.81
N PHE A 46 -10.98 -7.73 -30.06
CA PHE A 46 -9.85 -8.58 -29.70
C PHE A 46 -10.29 -9.82 -28.93
N THR A 47 -11.11 -9.63 -27.89
CA THR A 47 -11.60 -10.74 -27.06
C THR A 47 -12.45 -11.67 -27.87
N ALA A 48 -13.42 -11.16 -28.62
CA ALA A 48 -14.29 -11.97 -29.48
C ALA A 48 -13.50 -12.73 -30.58
N GLY A 49 -12.57 -12.06 -31.25
CA GLY A 49 -11.72 -12.65 -32.28
C GLY A 49 -10.81 -13.74 -31.75
N LEU A 50 -10.11 -13.48 -30.62
CA LEU A 50 -9.18 -14.46 -30.04
C LEU A 50 -9.91 -15.69 -29.49
N VAL A 51 -11.04 -15.47 -28.81
CA VAL A 51 -11.84 -16.54 -28.22
C VAL A 51 -12.52 -17.35 -29.34
N GLY A 52 -13.08 -16.67 -30.35
CA GLY A 52 -13.71 -17.34 -31.51
C GLY A 52 -12.71 -18.19 -32.30
N TRP A 53 -11.52 -17.65 -32.60
CA TRP A 53 -10.47 -18.41 -33.29
C TRP A 53 -9.96 -19.58 -32.44
N SER A 54 -9.81 -19.37 -31.14
CA SER A 54 -9.42 -20.47 -30.23
C SER A 54 -10.49 -21.54 -30.12
N ALA A 55 -11.77 -21.20 -30.13
CA ALA A 55 -12.86 -22.16 -30.11
C ALA A 55 -12.89 -23.06 -31.36
N ALA A 56 -12.58 -22.46 -32.51
CA ALA A 56 -12.57 -23.19 -33.79
C ALA A 56 -11.37 -24.13 -33.95
N VAL A 57 -10.20 -23.75 -33.43
CA VAL A 57 -8.92 -24.47 -33.63
C VAL A 57 -8.56 -25.35 -32.46
N GLU A 58 -8.67 -24.84 -31.22
CA GLU A 58 -8.18 -25.47 -29.99
C GLU A 58 -9.29 -26.12 -29.17
N GLY A 59 -10.55 -25.79 -29.47
CA GLY A 59 -11.72 -26.30 -28.77
C GLY A 59 -12.20 -25.44 -27.60
N SER A 60 -13.42 -25.73 -27.12
CA SER A 60 -14.17 -24.93 -26.15
C SER A 60 -13.44 -24.71 -24.80
N ARG A 61 -12.66 -25.68 -24.34
CA ARG A 61 -11.95 -25.58 -23.03
C ARG A 61 -10.89 -24.50 -23.06
N LYS A 62 -10.05 -24.47 -24.09
CA LYS A 62 -9.00 -23.43 -24.26
C LYS A 62 -9.59 -22.07 -24.62
N ALA A 63 -10.70 -22.03 -25.33
CA ALA A 63 -11.43 -20.80 -25.61
C ALA A 63 -11.96 -20.15 -24.33
N LYS A 64 -12.50 -20.92 -23.38
CA LYS A 64 -12.92 -20.42 -22.05
C LYS A 64 -11.76 -19.92 -21.23
N ASP A 65 -10.61 -20.60 -21.26
CA ASP A 65 -9.40 -20.17 -20.58
C ASP A 65 -8.90 -18.81 -21.11
N LYS A 66 -8.85 -18.66 -22.44
CA LYS A 66 -8.50 -17.38 -23.08
C LYS A 66 -9.52 -16.28 -22.79
N LEU A 67 -10.81 -16.60 -22.74
CA LEU A 67 -11.84 -15.64 -22.33
C LEU A 67 -11.58 -15.15 -20.88
N ALA A 68 -11.36 -16.08 -19.95
CA ALA A 68 -11.03 -15.74 -18.56
C ALA A 68 -9.79 -14.87 -18.49
N THR A 69 -8.73 -15.22 -19.21
CA THR A 69 -7.49 -14.43 -19.30
C THR A 69 -7.76 -13.02 -19.83
N CYS A 70 -8.52 -12.88 -20.93
CA CYS A 70 -8.87 -11.56 -21.49
C CYS A 70 -9.67 -10.72 -20.49
N LEU A 71 -10.62 -11.33 -19.77
CA LEU A 71 -11.42 -10.63 -18.77
C LEU A 71 -10.57 -10.15 -17.59
N VAL A 72 -9.69 -11.00 -17.05
CA VAL A 72 -8.80 -10.65 -15.94
C VAL A 72 -7.82 -9.57 -16.35
N VAL A 73 -7.14 -9.73 -17.49
CA VAL A 73 -6.21 -8.72 -18.01
C VAL A 73 -6.93 -7.43 -18.35
N GLY A 74 -8.11 -7.51 -18.97
CA GLY A 74 -8.95 -6.35 -19.27
C GLY A 74 -9.34 -5.58 -18.02
N ALA A 75 -9.82 -6.27 -16.99
CA ALA A 75 -10.16 -5.67 -15.69
C ALA A 75 -8.95 -5.00 -15.03
N PHE A 76 -7.77 -5.65 -15.09
CA PHE A 76 -6.52 -5.08 -14.57
C PHE A 76 -6.13 -3.80 -15.33
N LEU A 77 -6.19 -3.81 -16.66
CA LEU A 77 -5.88 -2.64 -17.48
C LEU A 77 -6.86 -1.48 -17.20
N VAL A 78 -8.16 -1.77 -17.07
CA VAL A 78 -9.16 -0.75 -16.68
C VAL A 78 -8.86 -0.16 -15.31
N ALA A 79 -8.46 -0.97 -14.34
CA ALA A 79 -8.07 -0.49 -13.01
C ALA A 79 -6.78 0.34 -13.03
N LEU A 80 -5.86 0.09 -13.98
CA LEU A 80 -4.63 0.88 -14.14
C LEU A 80 -4.86 2.27 -14.73
N LEU A 81 -5.92 2.47 -15.54
CA LEU A 81 -6.16 3.76 -16.22
C LEU A 81 -6.26 4.94 -15.24
N PRO A 82 -7.11 4.90 -14.18
CA PRO A 82 -7.15 5.99 -13.21
C PRO A 82 -5.82 6.19 -12.49
N LEU A 83 -5.14 5.10 -12.15
CA LEU A 83 -3.83 5.18 -11.47
C LEU A 83 -2.79 5.90 -12.35
N ILE A 84 -2.67 5.50 -13.61
CA ILE A 84 -1.75 6.14 -14.58
C ILE A 84 -2.14 7.61 -14.78
N SER A 85 -3.44 7.90 -14.92
CA SER A 85 -3.95 9.25 -15.11
C SER A 85 -3.61 10.16 -13.92
N VAL A 86 -3.78 9.68 -12.69
CA VAL A 86 -3.43 10.44 -11.48
C VAL A 86 -1.92 10.66 -11.41
N ILE A 87 -1.11 9.61 -11.60
CA ILE A 87 0.35 9.72 -11.59
C ILE A 87 0.82 10.75 -12.65
N TRP A 88 0.29 10.64 -13.87
CA TRP A 88 0.63 11.56 -14.95
C TRP A 88 0.28 13.01 -14.60
N THR A 89 -0.92 13.22 -14.07
CA THR A 89 -1.37 14.57 -13.68
C THR A 89 -0.50 15.14 -12.57
N VAL A 90 -0.18 14.34 -11.55
CA VAL A 90 0.67 14.76 -10.43
C VAL A 90 2.09 15.10 -10.93
N LEU A 91 2.65 14.27 -11.80
CA LEU A 91 3.99 14.55 -12.35
C LEU A 91 4.00 15.81 -13.22
N VAL A 92 3.09 15.92 -14.18
CA VAL A 92 3.08 17.05 -15.12
C VAL A 92 2.79 18.38 -14.43
N LYS A 93 1.82 18.39 -13.50
CA LYS A 93 1.43 19.61 -12.77
C LYS A 93 2.30 19.89 -11.55
N GLY A 94 2.88 18.87 -10.92
CA GLY A 94 3.68 19.02 -9.72
C GLY A 94 5.16 19.30 -9.96
N LEU A 95 5.72 18.85 -11.09
CA LEU A 95 7.14 19.09 -11.43
C LEU A 95 7.56 20.57 -11.36
N PRO A 96 6.79 21.53 -11.91
CA PRO A 96 7.14 22.95 -11.79
C PRO A 96 7.25 23.43 -10.34
N GLY A 97 6.37 22.95 -9.45
CA GLY A 97 6.42 23.28 -8.02
C GLY A 97 7.63 22.67 -7.30
N LEU A 98 8.07 21.47 -7.68
CA LEU A 98 9.25 20.83 -7.08
C LEU A 98 10.57 21.53 -7.43
N VAL A 99 10.61 22.25 -8.54
CA VAL A 99 11.80 23.01 -8.99
C VAL A 99 11.89 24.36 -8.26
N ASP A 100 10.80 24.83 -7.64
CA ASP A 100 10.81 26.07 -6.86
C ASP A 100 11.54 25.82 -5.53
N PRO A 101 12.64 26.57 -5.24
CA PRO A 101 13.39 26.40 -3.98
C PRO A 101 12.56 26.68 -2.72
N GLY A 102 11.49 27.48 -2.84
CA GLY A 102 10.58 27.82 -1.75
C GLY A 102 9.62 26.68 -1.40
N PHE A 103 9.28 25.80 -2.34
CA PHE A 103 8.23 24.78 -2.17
C PHE A 103 8.45 23.81 -1.00
N LEU A 104 9.69 23.41 -0.76
CA LEU A 104 10.03 22.51 0.35
C LEU A 104 10.15 23.22 1.70
N ASN A 105 10.33 24.54 1.74
CA ASN A 105 10.62 25.31 2.93
C ASN A 105 9.47 26.22 3.38
N THR A 106 8.41 26.33 2.59
CA THR A 106 7.23 27.12 2.90
C THR A 106 6.04 26.26 3.30
N SER A 107 5.11 26.84 4.04
CA SER A 107 3.83 26.22 4.39
C SER A 107 2.69 26.79 3.53
N MET A 108 1.51 26.19 3.60
CA MET A 108 0.29 26.70 2.94
C MET A 108 -0.41 27.80 3.74
N ASN A 109 0.27 28.43 4.70
CA ASN A 109 -0.33 29.47 5.55
C ASN A 109 -0.72 30.70 4.70
N GLY A 110 -2.01 31.06 4.76
CA GLY A 110 -2.55 32.19 3.98
C GLY A 110 -2.75 31.90 2.49
N VAL A 111 -2.41 30.73 2.00
CA VAL A 111 -2.64 30.35 0.59
C VAL A 111 -4.06 29.79 0.45
N THR A 112 -4.87 30.45 -0.39
CA THR A 112 -6.24 30.01 -0.69
C THR A 112 -6.32 29.42 -2.09
N GLY A 113 -7.36 28.63 -2.38
CA GLY A 113 -7.56 28.05 -3.72
C GLY A 113 -7.64 29.09 -4.86
N ALA A 114 -7.96 30.34 -4.55
CA ALA A 114 -7.94 31.43 -5.53
C ALA A 114 -6.50 31.79 -5.97
N PHE A 115 -5.52 31.71 -5.07
CA PHE A 115 -4.12 31.90 -5.40
C PHE A 115 -3.56 30.71 -6.18
N ASP A 116 -3.98 29.50 -5.82
CA ASP A 116 -3.55 28.27 -6.49
C ASP A 116 -4.06 28.23 -7.95
N ASN A 117 -5.32 28.63 -8.19
CA ASN A 117 -5.87 28.73 -9.53
C ASN A 117 -5.10 29.76 -10.39
N LYS A 118 -4.70 30.90 -9.84
CA LYS A 118 -3.92 31.90 -10.56
C LYS A 118 -2.53 31.38 -10.97
N SER A 119 -1.88 30.58 -10.12
CA SER A 119 -0.59 29.99 -10.48
C SER A 119 -0.71 28.97 -11.60
N VAL A 120 -1.84 28.24 -11.66
CA VAL A 120 -2.10 27.23 -12.70
C VAL A 120 -2.56 27.89 -14.03
N GLU A 121 -3.43 28.91 -13.98
CA GLU A 121 -4.07 29.50 -15.16
C GLU A 121 -3.27 30.67 -15.74
N GLU A 122 -2.61 31.45 -14.91
CA GLU A 122 -1.91 32.67 -15.32
C GLU A 122 -0.38 32.54 -15.32
N GLY A 123 0.17 31.35 -14.96
CA GLY A 123 1.61 31.13 -14.85
C GLY A 123 2.27 31.97 -13.75
N ALA A 124 1.49 32.38 -12.75
CA ALA A 124 2.00 33.08 -11.57
C ALA A 124 2.92 32.17 -10.73
N PRO A 125 3.86 32.74 -9.95
CA PRO A 125 4.70 31.95 -9.07
C PRO A 125 3.87 31.05 -8.13
N VAL A 126 4.32 29.81 -7.91
CA VAL A 126 3.69 28.90 -6.97
C VAL A 126 3.82 29.48 -5.56
N LEU A 127 2.68 29.77 -4.92
CA LEU A 127 2.63 30.29 -3.56
C LEU A 127 2.38 29.15 -2.58
N GLY A 128 3.16 29.13 -1.49
CA GLY A 128 3.08 28.08 -0.47
C GLY A 128 3.97 26.87 -0.77
N GLY A 129 3.87 25.86 0.07
CA GLY A 129 4.71 24.66 -0.04
C GLY A 129 4.26 23.54 0.87
N ILE A 130 5.04 22.46 0.89
CA ILE A 130 4.71 21.20 1.59
C ILE A 130 5.41 21.03 2.95
N TYR A 131 6.16 22.02 3.42
CA TYR A 131 6.97 21.89 4.64
C TYR A 131 6.16 21.41 5.86
N HIS A 132 5.00 21.99 6.10
CA HIS A 132 4.09 21.59 7.19
C HIS A 132 3.64 20.13 7.07
N ALA A 133 3.35 19.66 5.85
CA ALA A 133 2.94 18.29 5.60
C ALA A 133 4.09 17.28 5.80
N LEU A 134 5.32 17.64 5.37
CA LEU A 134 6.51 16.83 5.60
C LEU A 134 6.80 16.67 7.09
N ILE A 135 6.81 17.77 7.84
CA ILE A 135 7.06 17.74 9.29
C ILE A 135 5.95 16.95 10.00
N GLY A 136 4.66 17.17 9.65
CA GLY A 136 3.55 16.44 10.22
C GLY A 136 3.64 14.93 9.97
N THR A 137 3.96 14.53 8.75
CA THR A 137 4.15 13.12 8.39
C THR A 137 5.28 12.48 9.19
N VAL A 138 6.43 13.15 9.30
CA VAL A 138 7.57 12.66 10.09
C VAL A 138 7.21 12.54 11.58
N GLN A 139 6.58 13.55 12.16
CA GLN A 139 6.20 13.55 13.57
C GLN A 139 5.18 12.43 13.89
N ILE A 140 4.11 12.31 13.10
CA ILE A 140 3.08 11.28 13.32
C ILE A 140 3.68 9.89 13.14
N THR A 141 4.46 9.67 12.09
CA THR A 141 5.09 8.37 11.82
C THR A 141 6.11 8.00 12.90
N LEU A 142 6.93 8.96 13.34
CA LEU A 142 7.92 8.75 14.41
C LEU A 142 7.21 8.36 15.71
N LEU A 143 6.17 9.09 16.10
CA LEU A 143 5.41 8.80 17.31
C LEU A 143 4.73 7.44 17.25
N ALA A 144 4.09 7.10 16.11
CA ALA A 144 3.52 5.78 15.88
C ALA A 144 4.58 4.67 15.98
N THR A 145 5.78 4.90 15.43
CA THR A 145 6.90 3.95 15.48
C THR A 145 7.41 3.76 16.92
N VAL A 146 7.57 4.84 17.67
CA VAL A 146 8.02 4.80 19.08
C VAL A 146 7.04 4.00 19.96
N ILE A 147 5.75 4.06 19.67
CA ILE A 147 4.73 3.28 20.36
C ILE A 147 4.74 1.82 19.88
N SER A 148 4.72 1.61 18.57
CA SER A 148 4.44 0.30 17.96
C SER A 148 5.63 -0.66 18.02
N VAL A 149 6.85 -0.17 17.83
CA VAL A 149 8.04 -1.03 17.76
C VAL A 149 8.33 -1.70 19.10
N PRO A 150 8.39 -0.99 20.24
CA PRO A 150 8.59 -1.65 21.53
C PRO A 150 7.48 -2.64 21.88
N VAL A 151 6.21 -2.25 21.69
CA VAL A 151 5.06 -3.11 21.97
C VAL A 151 5.09 -4.35 21.08
N GLY A 152 5.30 -4.19 19.78
CA GLY A 152 5.33 -5.29 18.81
C GLY A 152 6.50 -6.24 19.06
N LEU A 153 7.69 -5.70 19.31
CA LEU A 153 8.89 -6.51 19.56
C LEU A 153 8.79 -7.29 20.88
N LEU A 154 8.34 -6.67 21.96
CA LEU A 154 8.16 -7.37 23.24
C LEU A 154 7.08 -8.45 23.13
N THR A 155 6.00 -8.17 22.39
CA THR A 155 4.94 -9.14 22.12
C THR A 155 5.47 -10.33 21.33
N SER A 156 6.22 -10.10 20.25
CA SER A 156 6.80 -11.19 19.45
C SER A 156 7.81 -12.04 20.24
N ILE A 157 8.65 -11.42 21.07
CA ILE A 157 9.56 -12.13 21.98
C ILE A 157 8.76 -12.99 22.96
N TYR A 158 7.67 -12.43 23.53
CA TYR A 158 6.82 -13.22 24.42
C TYR A 158 6.22 -14.43 23.70
N LEU A 159 5.67 -14.23 22.49
CA LEU A 159 5.01 -15.30 21.73
C LEU A 159 5.99 -16.43 21.38
N VAL A 160 7.21 -16.09 20.95
CA VAL A 160 8.20 -17.08 20.48
C VAL A 160 8.93 -17.73 21.66
N GLU A 161 9.34 -16.95 22.64
CA GLU A 161 10.26 -17.42 23.66
C GLU A 161 9.56 -17.88 24.96
N TYR A 162 8.40 -17.34 25.28
CA TYR A 162 7.73 -17.59 26.56
C TYR A 162 6.31 -18.14 26.40
N GLY A 163 5.70 -17.98 25.21
CA GLY A 163 4.28 -18.22 25.01
C GLY A 163 3.89 -19.64 24.64
N GLU A 164 4.84 -20.53 24.36
CA GLU A 164 4.58 -21.87 23.88
C GLU A 164 3.57 -22.62 24.77
N GLY A 165 2.47 -23.10 24.17
CA GLY A 165 1.40 -23.84 24.86
C GLY A 165 0.48 -23.01 25.76
N ARG A 166 0.74 -21.72 25.99
CA ARG A 166 -0.03 -20.89 26.93
C ARG A 166 -1.31 -20.33 26.32
N ALA A 167 -2.38 -20.29 27.11
CA ALA A 167 -3.65 -19.70 26.70
C ALA A 167 -3.53 -18.20 26.34
N LEU A 168 -2.70 -17.45 27.10
CA LEU A 168 -2.45 -16.04 26.85
C LEU A 168 -1.79 -15.81 25.48
N ALA A 169 -0.80 -16.64 25.09
CA ALA A 169 -0.18 -16.52 23.77
C ALA A 169 -1.18 -16.77 22.65
N ARG A 170 -2.07 -17.75 22.79
CA ARG A 170 -3.15 -18.00 21.83
C ARG A 170 -4.11 -16.80 21.71
N ALA A 171 -4.47 -16.21 22.84
CA ALA A 171 -5.31 -15.02 22.86
C ALA A 171 -4.63 -13.83 22.14
N ILE A 172 -3.35 -13.54 22.46
CA ILE A 172 -2.59 -12.47 21.81
C ILE A 172 -2.48 -12.72 20.30
N THR A 173 -2.15 -13.93 19.88
CA THR A 173 -2.10 -14.30 18.45
C THR A 173 -3.44 -14.06 17.77
N PHE A 174 -4.54 -14.47 18.40
CA PHE A 174 -5.88 -14.20 17.87
C PHE A 174 -6.15 -12.70 17.70
N PHE A 175 -5.84 -11.88 18.72
CA PHE A 175 -6.02 -10.42 18.62
C PHE A 175 -5.15 -9.80 17.53
N VAL A 176 -3.89 -10.20 17.41
CA VAL A 176 -2.99 -9.74 16.35
C VAL A 176 -3.55 -10.09 14.97
N ASP A 177 -4.09 -11.30 14.79
CA ASP A 177 -4.71 -11.73 13.53
C ASP A 177 -5.95 -10.91 13.19
N VAL A 178 -6.81 -10.66 14.18
CA VAL A 178 -8.00 -9.81 14.01
C VAL A 178 -7.58 -8.38 13.63
N MET A 179 -6.59 -7.81 14.33
CA MET A 179 -6.10 -6.45 14.05
C MET A 179 -5.53 -6.33 12.62
N THR A 180 -4.90 -7.38 12.08
CA THR A 180 -4.39 -7.38 10.71
C THR A 180 -5.50 -7.21 9.66
N GLY A 181 -6.72 -7.66 9.98
CA GLY A 181 -7.89 -7.56 9.10
C GLY A 181 -8.73 -6.28 9.26
N ILE A 182 -8.39 -5.40 10.18
CA ILE A 182 -9.17 -4.16 10.41
C ILE A 182 -8.95 -3.18 9.25
N PRO A 183 -10.04 -2.66 8.62
CA PRO A 183 -9.92 -1.57 7.65
C PRO A 183 -9.29 -0.33 8.31
N SER A 184 -8.34 0.32 7.62
CA SER A 184 -7.56 1.42 8.21
C SER A 184 -8.43 2.59 8.67
N ILE A 185 -9.50 2.89 7.95
CA ILE A 185 -10.45 3.94 8.34
C ILE A 185 -11.13 3.63 9.68
N VAL A 186 -11.41 2.36 9.97
CA VAL A 186 -12.03 1.93 11.24
C VAL A 186 -11.09 2.18 12.41
N ALA A 187 -9.79 1.91 12.25
CA ALA A 187 -8.79 2.24 13.27
C ALA A 187 -8.74 3.76 13.54
N GLY A 188 -8.83 4.57 12.48
CA GLY A 188 -8.93 6.03 12.61
C GLY A 188 -10.18 6.49 13.36
N LEU A 189 -11.35 5.97 12.99
CA LEU A 189 -12.63 6.29 13.65
C LEU A 189 -12.62 5.85 15.12
N PHE A 190 -12.08 4.68 15.42
CA PHE A 190 -11.94 4.19 16.79
C PHE A 190 -11.07 5.12 17.63
N ALA A 191 -9.90 5.50 17.13
CA ALA A 191 -9.01 6.43 17.84
C ALA A 191 -9.68 7.81 18.03
N ALA A 192 -10.33 8.35 16.99
CA ALA A 192 -11.05 9.60 17.09
C ALA A 192 -12.17 9.54 18.13
N ALA A 193 -12.97 8.47 18.13
CA ALA A 193 -14.04 8.27 19.11
C ALA A 193 -13.51 8.09 20.54
N PHE A 194 -12.43 7.33 20.71
CA PHE A 194 -11.80 7.14 22.01
C PHE A 194 -11.32 8.47 22.60
N PHE A 195 -10.58 9.27 21.81
CA PHE A 195 -10.10 10.57 22.30
C PHE A 195 -11.22 11.60 22.47
N PHE A 196 -12.27 11.53 21.67
CA PHE A 196 -13.49 12.34 21.89
C PHE A 196 -14.07 12.11 23.29
N VAL A 197 -14.13 10.85 23.75
CA VAL A 197 -14.69 10.50 25.07
C VAL A 197 -13.71 10.87 26.20
N VAL A 198 -12.40 10.64 26.02
CA VAL A 198 -11.42 10.79 27.09
C VAL A 198 -10.94 12.24 27.26
N VAL A 199 -10.74 12.95 26.15
CA VAL A 199 -10.15 14.30 26.14
C VAL A 199 -11.22 15.37 25.88
N GLY A 200 -12.23 15.05 25.10
CA GLY A 200 -13.33 15.95 24.79
C GLY A 200 -13.58 16.17 23.30
N PRO A 201 -14.67 16.86 22.96
CA PRO A 201 -15.09 17.07 21.58
C PRO A 201 -14.11 17.96 20.81
N GLY A 202 -13.90 17.63 19.54
CA GLY A 202 -13.05 18.42 18.63
C GLY A 202 -11.54 18.12 18.72
N THR A 203 -11.13 17.12 19.49
CA THR A 203 -9.72 16.73 19.60
C THR A 203 -9.21 16.13 18.28
N LYS A 204 -8.61 16.99 17.45
CA LYS A 204 -7.94 16.60 16.20
C LYS A 204 -6.46 16.95 16.31
N THR A 205 -5.63 15.96 16.60
CA THR A 205 -4.19 16.17 16.81
C THR A 205 -3.36 15.08 16.13
N GLY A 206 -2.08 15.38 15.89
CA GLY A 206 -1.12 14.39 15.40
C GLY A 206 -0.94 13.20 16.35
N ALA A 207 -1.12 13.40 17.66
CA ALA A 207 -1.05 12.33 18.64
C ALA A 207 -2.20 11.31 18.47
N VAL A 208 -3.42 11.77 18.21
CA VAL A 208 -4.56 10.88 17.92
C VAL A 208 -4.31 10.08 16.65
N ALA A 209 -3.76 10.73 15.61
CA ALA A 209 -3.35 10.06 14.38
C ALA A 209 -2.27 9.00 14.63
N ALA A 210 -1.27 9.32 15.44
CA ALA A 210 -0.19 8.38 15.79
C ALA A 210 -0.73 7.15 16.53
N VAL A 211 -1.69 7.32 17.43
CA VAL A 211 -2.35 6.18 18.11
C VAL A 211 -3.15 5.33 17.11
N ALA A 212 -3.91 5.97 16.20
CA ALA A 212 -4.61 5.24 15.15
C ALA A 212 -3.67 4.41 14.28
N LEU A 213 -2.55 5.01 13.85
CA LEU A 213 -1.53 4.34 13.06
C LEU A 213 -0.81 3.24 13.85
N SER A 214 -0.64 3.39 15.17
CA SER A 214 -0.04 2.38 16.03
C SER A 214 -0.89 1.10 16.07
N VAL A 215 -2.21 1.22 16.09
CA VAL A 215 -3.12 0.07 16.02
C VAL A 215 -2.90 -0.74 14.74
N LEU A 216 -2.61 -0.08 13.62
CA LEU A 216 -2.33 -0.74 12.33
C LEU A 216 -0.89 -1.28 12.26
N MET A 217 0.05 -0.60 12.89
CA MET A 217 1.48 -0.92 12.80
C MET A 217 1.88 -2.09 13.72
N ILE A 218 1.32 -2.16 14.94
CA ILE A 218 1.64 -3.19 15.93
C ILE A 218 1.54 -4.61 15.35
N PRO A 219 0.44 -5.04 14.72
CA PRO A 219 0.34 -6.40 14.20
C PRO A 219 1.38 -6.72 13.12
N VAL A 220 1.76 -5.75 12.31
CA VAL A 220 2.80 -5.92 11.28
C VAL A 220 4.17 -6.13 11.94
N VAL A 221 4.52 -5.31 12.94
CA VAL A 221 5.77 -5.47 13.70
C VAL A 221 5.80 -6.81 14.45
N VAL A 222 4.68 -7.21 15.08
CA VAL A 222 4.57 -8.50 15.78
C VAL A 222 4.85 -9.64 14.81
N ARG A 223 4.14 -9.71 13.69
CA ARG A 223 4.25 -10.83 12.74
C ARG A 223 5.62 -10.91 12.10
N SER A 224 6.15 -9.79 11.60
CA SER A 224 7.49 -9.78 10.99
C SER A 224 8.58 -10.14 11.99
N SER A 225 8.51 -9.63 13.22
CA SER A 225 9.48 -9.98 14.27
C SER A 225 9.34 -11.44 14.73
N GLU A 226 8.12 -11.95 14.87
CA GLU A 226 7.83 -13.34 15.22
C GLU A 226 8.46 -14.31 14.20
N GLU A 227 8.28 -14.05 12.90
CA GLU A 227 8.86 -14.83 11.83
C GLU A 227 10.39 -14.84 11.89
N MET A 228 11.01 -13.68 12.11
CA MET A 228 12.46 -13.56 12.19
C MET A 228 13.04 -14.25 13.44
N LEU A 229 12.36 -14.16 14.58
CA LEU A 229 12.79 -14.87 15.80
C LEU A 229 12.67 -16.39 15.68
N LYS A 230 11.66 -16.90 14.92
CA LYS A 230 11.50 -18.35 14.66
C LYS A 230 12.58 -18.94 13.76
N ILE A 231 13.17 -18.14 12.88
CA ILE A 231 14.26 -18.60 11.98
C ILE A 231 15.56 -18.84 12.74
N VAL A 232 15.74 -18.24 13.92
CA VAL A 232 16.94 -18.46 14.72
C VAL A 232 17.04 -19.95 15.14
N PRO A 233 18.15 -20.67 14.82
CA PRO A 233 18.31 -22.09 15.15
C PRO A 233 18.20 -22.38 16.65
N ASN A 234 17.53 -23.48 17.02
CA ASN A 234 17.40 -23.88 18.42
C ASN A 234 18.72 -24.26 19.05
N GLU A 235 19.67 -24.78 18.26
CA GLU A 235 21.02 -25.15 18.69
C GLU A 235 21.75 -23.98 19.36
N LEU A 236 21.55 -22.75 18.89
CA LEU A 236 22.14 -21.56 19.51
C LEU A 236 21.55 -21.29 20.90
N ARG A 237 20.26 -21.54 21.08
CA ARG A 237 19.59 -21.42 22.40
C ARG A 237 20.06 -22.50 23.36
N GLU A 238 20.12 -23.73 22.88
CA GLU A 238 20.56 -24.90 23.68
C GLU A 238 22.02 -24.76 24.09
N ALA A 239 22.91 -24.34 23.18
CA ALA A 239 24.30 -24.08 23.52
C ALA A 239 24.47 -23.00 24.62
N ALA A 240 23.69 -21.93 24.56
CA ALA A 240 23.72 -20.90 25.60
C ALA A 240 23.21 -21.45 26.95
N TYR A 241 22.15 -22.27 26.93
CA TYR A 241 21.63 -22.91 28.15
C TYR A 241 22.60 -23.94 28.72
N ALA A 242 23.31 -24.70 27.90
CA ALA A 242 24.34 -25.64 28.34
C ALA A 242 25.49 -24.95 29.08
N LEU A 243 25.76 -23.67 28.74
CA LEU A 243 26.74 -22.82 29.44
C LEU A 243 26.14 -22.13 30.69
N GLY A 244 24.93 -22.48 31.12
CA GLY A 244 24.28 -21.91 32.29
C GLY A 244 23.76 -20.48 32.10
N VAL A 245 23.65 -19.97 30.87
CA VAL A 245 23.17 -18.61 30.60
C VAL A 245 21.65 -18.57 30.85
N ARG A 246 21.19 -17.54 31.58
CA ARG A 246 19.77 -17.35 31.88
C ARG A 246 19.00 -16.99 30.59
N LYS A 247 17.75 -17.48 30.46
CA LYS A 247 16.90 -17.31 29.28
C LYS A 247 16.84 -15.86 28.75
N TRP A 248 16.60 -14.87 29.59
CA TRP A 248 16.55 -13.48 29.16
C TRP A 248 17.88 -12.94 28.55
N ARG A 249 19.03 -13.43 29.08
CA ARG A 249 20.35 -13.10 28.51
C ARG A 249 20.59 -13.78 27.18
N THR A 250 20.15 -15.01 27.03
CA THR A 250 20.19 -15.73 25.73
C THR A 250 19.38 -14.97 24.69
N ILE A 251 18.18 -14.52 25.03
CA ILE A 251 17.35 -13.72 24.13
C ILE A 251 18.06 -12.43 23.71
N LEU A 252 18.56 -11.64 24.65
CA LEU A 252 19.18 -10.34 24.37
C LEU A 252 20.54 -10.44 23.67
N LYS A 253 21.34 -11.47 23.99
CA LYS A 253 22.74 -11.56 23.50
C LYS A 253 22.94 -12.56 22.36
N VAL A 254 21.98 -13.46 22.12
CA VAL A 254 22.08 -14.47 21.06
C VAL A 254 20.92 -14.34 20.07
N VAL A 255 19.69 -14.46 20.55
CA VAL A 255 18.51 -14.52 19.66
C VAL A 255 18.28 -13.20 18.91
N ILE A 256 18.17 -12.09 19.64
CA ILE A 256 17.92 -10.77 19.04
C ILE A 256 19.05 -10.36 18.09
N PRO A 257 20.34 -10.43 18.47
CA PRO A 257 21.43 -10.07 17.56
C PRO A 257 21.46 -10.94 16.29
N THR A 258 21.11 -12.22 16.39
CA THR A 258 21.04 -13.11 15.24
C THR A 258 19.89 -12.75 14.29
N ALA A 259 18.76 -12.31 14.82
CA ALA A 259 17.56 -11.93 14.06
C ALA A 259 17.52 -10.44 13.67
N ILE A 260 18.47 -9.59 14.11
CA ILE A 260 18.36 -8.13 14.07
C ILE A 260 18.17 -7.58 12.66
N SER A 261 18.85 -8.15 11.66
CA SER A 261 18.71 -7.70 10.27
C SER A 261 17.29 -7.93 9.73
N GLY A 262 16.71 -9.09 10.04
CA GLY A 262 15.33 -9.41 9.64
C GLY A 262 14.31 -8.57 10.42
N ILE A 263 14.50 -8.39 11.72
CA ILE A 263 13.65 -7.52 12.55
C ILE A 263 13.69 -6.08 12.04
N ALA A 264 14.88 -5.54 11.75
CA ALA A 264 15.03 -4.18 11.21
C ALA A 264 14.32 -4.03 9.85
N SER A 265 14.43 -5.03 8.98
CA SER A 265 13.71 -5.05 7.69
C SER A 265 12.19 -5.08 7.89
N GLY A 266 11.69 -5.87 8.83
CA GLY A 266 10.27 -5.93 9.16
C GLY A 266 9.74 -4.60 9.74
N ILE A 267 10.50 -3.95 10.61
CA ILE A 267 10.18 -2.62 11.14
C ILE A 267 10.16 -1.58 10.01
N THR A 268 11.15 -1.60 9.13
CA THR A 268 11.21 -0.69 7.98
C THR A 268 9.99 -0.86 7.07
N LEU A 269 9.58 -2.11 6.81
CA LEU A 269 8.37 -2.41 6.05
C LEU A 269 7.10 -1.88 6.74
N ALA A 270 7.01 -2.03 8.07
CA ALA A 270 5.90 -1.49 8.86
C ALA A 270 5.83 0.04 8.80
N ILE A 271 6.97 0.73 8.89
CA ILE A 271 7.07 2.19 8.72
C ILE A 271 6.66 2.60 7.32
N ALA A 272 7.19 1.95 6.28
CA ALA A 272 6.87 2.25 4.89
C ALA A 272 5.37 2.08 4.59
N ARG A 273 4.72 1.08 5.19
CA ARG A 273 3.27 0.90 5.07
C ARG A 273 2.50 2.04 5.74
N VAL A 274 2.87 2.42 6.95
CA VAL A 274 2.13 3.40 7.76
C VAL A 274 2.31 4.82 7.25
N ILE A 275 3.47 5.17 6.68
CA ILE A 275 3.74 6.51 6.13
C ILE A 275 2.84 6.83 4.92
N GLY A 276 2.35 5.81 4.22
CA GLY A 276 1.42 5.96 3.10
C GLY A 276 -0.07 5.95 3.48
N GLU A 277 -0.41 5.80 4.76
CA GLU A 277 -1.80 5.78 5.20
C GLU A 277 -2.40 7.20 5.17
N THR A 278 -3.58 7.32 4.57
CA THR A 278 -4.28 8.61 4.43
C THR A 278 -5.57 8.68 5.23
N ALA A 279 -6.43 7.67 5.14
CA ALA A 279 -7.76 7.68 5.73
C ALA A 279 -7.76 7.83 7.26
N PRO A 280 -6.94 7.12 8.06
CA PRO A 280 -6.86 7.31 9.50
C PRO A 280 -6.44 8.72 9.87
N ILE A 281 -5.46 9.28 9.16
CA ILE A 281 -4.92 10.62 9.45
C ILE A 281 -5.97 11.70 9.17
N LEU A 282 -6.70 11.59 8.06
CA LEU A 282 -7.74 12.54 7.69
C LEU A 282 -8.84 12.62 8.76
N VAL A 283 -9.24 11.51 9.35
CA VAL A 283 -10.29 11.45 10.36
C VAL A 283 -9.80 11.96 11.72
N THR A 284 -8.54 11.68 12.08
CA THR A 284 -7.97 11.95 13.42
C THR A 284 -7.26 13.29 13.53
N ALA A 285 -6.39 13.65 12.58
CA ALA A 285 -5.67 14.93 12.57
C ALA A 285 -6.37 15.98 11.69
N GLY A 286 -7.07 15.54 10.64
CA GLY A 286 -7.67 16.43 9.66
C GLY A 286 -6.65 17.03 8.71
N PHE A 287 -6.93 18.25 8.25
CA PHE A 287 -6.06 19.02 7.35
C PHE A 287 -5.54 20.26 8.08
N ALA A 288 -4.26 20.53 7.97
CA ALA A 288 -3.61 21.73 8.51
C ALA A 288 -2.79 22.41 7.41
N THR A 289 -2.82 23.75 7.41
CA THR A 289 -2.04 24.59 6.49
C THR A 289 -0.74 25.10 7.11
N THR A 290 -0.57 24.90 8.41
CA THR A 290 0.57 25.33 9.21
C THR A 290 1.13 24.17 10.02
N ILE A 291 2.36 24.33 10.50
CA ILE A 291 2.92 23.38 11.47
C ILE A 291 2.18 23.55 12.80
N ASN A 292 1.56 22.47 13.25
CA ASN A 292 0.93 22.39 14.54
C ASN A 292 1.74 21.46 15.44
N ALA A 293 2.19 21.96 16.58
CA ALA A 293 2.96 21.18 17.54
C ALA A 293 2.09 20.37 18.52
N ASN A 294 0.76 20.44 18.37
CA ASN A 294 -0.22 19.78 19.26
C ASN A 294 -0.65 18.40 18.72
#